data_71ac8c7ba564c69f0d9226c92d8b7ce4
#
_entry.id   71ac8c7ba564c69f0d9226c92d8b7ce4
#
_cell.length_a   1.000
_cell.length_b   1.000
_cell.length_c   1.000
_cell.angle_alpha   90.00
_cell.angle_beta   90.00
_cell.angle_gamma   90.00
#
_symmetry.space_group_name_H-M   'P 1'
#
loop_
_entity.id
_entity.type
_entity.pdbx_description
1 polymer ?
#
loop_
_entity_poly.entity_id
_entity_poly.type
_entity_poly.pdbx_seq_one_letter_code
_entity_poly.pdbx_strand_id
1 'polypeptide(L)'
;MRAIEKRMEEGIQDLSNEKDALVEKKYKLDNALDNTIAAIDIKTGYKASVEANIIIIQKSLEELKAQVAEIKIEVEQPIPSEETLKRTIRSCENAISELGNVNLRAIDDYDEKKKRYDGLIVDVQRLKDQIKDLNELTDNLGKKKKGLFMEVYDGVNANFKAIFAELSGGGEAFMALENEEDPFAGGLIINAKPRNGKLLRLDALSGGEKSLTALAFIFAIQEHQPSPFYVLDEVDMFLDSVNSEMVAQRIKKSSAKTQFIQVSLRKVTLTLADHLIGVTRPPNGVSKVIMQPNLAEVSKYEEEAQRRIEEAEKQQDGKS
;
A
#
# COMPACT_ATOMS: atom_id res chain seq x y z
N MET A 1 -21.29 -37.26 31.22
CA MET A 1 -21.12 -36.38 30.03
C MET A 1 -20.97 -34.92 30.44
N ARG A 2 -21.93 -34.27 31.11
CA ARG A 2 -21.83 -32.86 31.52
C ARG A 2 -20.54 -32.41 32.24
N ALA A 3 -19.94 -33.31 33.06
CA ALA A 3 -18.69 -32.96 33.77
C ALA A 3 -17.44 -32.99 32.87
N ILE A 4 -17.49 -33.78 31.80
CA ILE A 4 -16.39 -33.84 30.82
C ILE A 4 -16.50 -32.64 29.87
N GLU A 5 -17.71 -32.28 29.45
CA GLU A 5 -17.96 -31.08 28.62
C GLU A 5 -17.49 -29.80 29.33
N LYS A 6 -17.83 -29.65 30.62
CA LYS A 6 -17.40 -28.48 31.40
C LYS A 6 -15.87 -28.36 31.52
N ARG A 7 -15.19 -29.51 31.73
CA ARG A 7 -13.70 -29.53 31.77
C ARG A 7 -13.06 -29.24 30.42
N MET A 8 -13.71 -29.64 29.31
CA MET A 8 -13.23 -29.30 27.98
C MET A 8 -13.44 -27.78 27.65
N GLU A 9 -14.58 -27.23 28.07
CA GLU A 9 -14.84 -25.80 27.93
C GLU A 9 -13.85 -24.92 28.73
N GLU A 10 -13.61 -25.31 30.00
CA GLU A 10 -12.61 -24.67 30.86
C GLU A 10 -11.21 -24.77 30.22
N GLY A 11 -10.81 -25.93 29.72
CA GLY A 11 -9.53 -26.11 29.04
C GLY A 11 -9.39 -25.32 27.72
N ILE A 12 -10.47 -25.18 26.96
CA ILE A 12 -10.48 -24.36 25.74
C ILE A 12 -10.36 -22.88 26.09
N GLN A 13 -11.03 -22.43 27.14
CA GLN A 13 -10.95 -21.05 27.60
C GLN A 13 -9.54 -20.71 28.12
N ASP A 14 -8.92 -21.62 28.88
CA ASP A 14 -7.54 -21.44 29.35
C ASP A 14 -6.55 -21.37 28.21
N LEU A 15 -6.66 -22.25 27.20
CA LEU A 15 -5.83 -22.20 25.99
C LEU A 15 -6.06 -20.95 25.18
N SER A 16 -7.29 -20.44 25.11
CA SER A 16 -7.58 -19.17 24.44
C SER A 16 -6.92 -18.00 25.15
N ASN A 17 -7.03 -17.95 26.48
CA ASN A 17 -6.40 -16.91 27.30
C ASN A 17 -4.86 -16.94 27.18
N GLU A 18 -4.28 -18.16 27.18
CA GLU A 18 -2.83 -18.34 27.01
C GLU A 18 -2.37 -17.90 25.60
N LYS A 19 -3.15 -18.24 24.57
CA LYS A 19 -2.90 -17.78 23.20
C LYS A 19 -2.92 -16.26 23.11
N ASP A 20 -3.93 -15.61 23.69
CA ASP A 20 -4.05 -14.15 23.63
C ASP A 20 -2.90 -13.48 24.39
N ALA A 21 -2.48 -14.02 25.53
CA ALA A 21 -1.31 -13.54 26.26
C ALA A 21 0.00 -13.71 25.46
N LEU A 22 0.16 -14.81 24.74
CA LEU A 22 1.31 -15.04 23.86
C LEU A 22 1.31 -14.11 22.65
N VAL A 23 0.15 -13.83 22.07
CA VAL A 23 0.01 -12.86 20.96
C VAL A 23 0.39 -11.46 21.43
N GLU A 24 -0.08 -11.03 22.60
CA GLU A 24 0.29 -9.73 23.17
C GLU A 24 1.80 -9.65 23.47
N LYS A 25 2.37 -10.71 24.03
CA LYS A 25 3.81 -10.78 24.30
C LYS A 25 4.64 -10.73 23.02
N LYS A 26 4.20 -11.44 21.98
CA LYS A 26 4.82 -11.42 20.66
C LYS A 26 4.81 -10.00 20.12
N TYR A 27 3.67 -9.32 20.12
CA TYR A 27 3.54 -7.94 19.61
C TYR A 27 4.46 -6.95 20.34
N LYS A 28 4.58 -7.09 21.69
CA LYS A 28 5.51 -6.26 22.47
C LYS A 28 6.98 -6.51 22.11
N LEU A 29 7.33 -7.77 21.84
CA LEU A 29 8.69 -8.15 21.43
C LEU A 29 9.01 -7.70 20.02
N ASP A 30 8.07 -7.82 19.09
CA ASP A 30 8.24 -7.33 17.71
C ASP A 30 8.46 -5.81 17.69
N ASN A 31 7.65 -5.04 18.42
CA ASN A 31 7.85 -3.59 18.57
C ASN A 31 9.19 -3.22 19.24
N ALA A 32 9.62 -3.98 20.24
CA ALA A 32 10.92 -3.75 20.88
C ALA A 32 12.09 -4.08 19.93
N LEU A 33 11.92 -5.11 19.11
CA LEU A 33 12.88 -5.49 18.08
C LEU A 33 13.01 -4.39 17.01
N ASP A 34 11.88 -3.92 16.48
CA ASP A 34 11.87 -2.84 15.48
C ASP A 34 12.51 -1.56 15.99
N ASN A 35 12.22 -1.17 17.24
CA ASN A 35 12.85 -0.01 17.88
C ASN A 35 14.37 -0.18 18.07
N THR A 36 14.82 -1.40 18.38
CA THR A 36 16.27 -1.69 18.50
C THR A 36 16.97 -1.69 17.17
N ILE A 37 16.35 -2.23 16.13
CA ILE A 37 16.87 -2.19 14.75
C ILE A 37 17.02 -0.74 14.30
N ALA A 38 15.98 0.07 14.44
CA ALA A 38 16.04 1.49 14.08
C ALA A 38 17.14 2.25 14.84
N ALA A 39 17.34 1.97 16.14
CA ALA A 39 18.40 2.57 16.93
C ALA A 39 19.82 2.14 16.47
N ILE A 40 19.97 0.90 16.04
CA ILE A 40 21.24 0.38 15.47
C ILE A 40 21.53 1.07 14.15
N ASP A 41 20.56 1.20 13.27
CA ASP A 41 20.73 1.85 11.97
C ASP A 41 21.15 3.31 12.11
N ILE A 42 20.52 4.05 13.01
CA ILE A 42 20.88 5.44 13.31
C ILE A 42 22.33 5.52 13.83
N LYS A 43 22.71 4.66 14.78
CA LYS A 43 24.08 4.65 15.33
C LYS A 43 25.12 4.24 14.31
N THR A 44 24.78 3.31 13.42
CA THR A 44 25.67 2.85 12.34
C THR A 44 25.91 3.98 11.33
N GLY A 45 24.86 4.71 10.96
CA GLY A 45 24.99 5.89 10.11
C GLY A 45 25.83 6.99 10.73
N TYR A 46 25.63 7.26 12.04
CA TYR A 46 26.43 8.23 12.77
C TYR A 46 27.92 7.82 12.84
N LYS A 47 28.22 6.55 13.11
CA LYS A 47 29.57 6.01 13.12
C LYS A 47 30.28 6.20 11.78
N ALA A 48 29.63 5.86 10.67
CA ALA A 48 30.19 6.04 9.34
C ALA A 48 30.51 7.51 9.02
N SER A 49 29.64 8.44 9.43
CA SER A 49 29.86 9.88 9.29
C SER A 49 31.08 10.37 10.08
N VAL A 50 31.24 9.92 11.32
CA VAL A 50 32.40 10.28 12.17
C VAL A 50 33.69 9.71 11.59
N GLU A 51 33.70 8.48 11.12
CA GLU A 51 34.88 7.85 10.49
C GLU A 51 35.32 8.62 9.23
N ALA A 52 34.38 9.04 8.40
CA ALA A 52 34.67 9.86 7.21
C ALA A 52 35.31 11.21 7.61
N ASN A 53 34.78 11.87 8.62
CA ASN A 53 35.35 13.13 9.12
C ASN A 53 36.75 12.98 9.70
N ILE A 54 37.04 11.88 10.39
CA ILE A 54 38.38 11.59 10.91
C ILE A 54 39.41 11.49 9.78
N ILE A 55 39.05 10.79 8.68
CA ILE A 55 39.94 10.64 7.51
C ILE A 55 40.25 12.02 6.88
N ILE A 56 39.23 12.85 6.72
CA ILE A 56 39.41 14.22 6.17
C ILE A 56 40.34 15.06 7.04
N ILE A 57 40.12 15.05 8.35
CA ILE A 57 40.97 15.81 9.31
C ILE A 57 42.41 15.31 9.32
N GLN A 58 42.61 13.99 9.27
CA GLN A 58 43.94 13.41 9.22
C GLN A 58 44.72 13.85 7.96
N LYS A 59 44.05 13.83 6.80
CA LYS A 59 44.63 14.29 5.54
C LYS A 59 45.04 15.76 5.58
N SER A 60 44.13 16.62 6.07
CA SER A 60 44.41 18.05 6.24
C SER A 60 45.57 18.32 7.21
N LEU A 61 45.74 17.51 8.25
CA LEU A 61 46.81 17.64 9.21
C LEU A 61 48.19 17.26 8.58
N GLU A 62 48.20 16.25 7.71
CA GLU A 62 49.42 15.87 6.97
C GLU A 62 49.84 16.95 5.96
N GLU A 63 48.86 17.52 5.23
CA GLU A 63 49.10 18.62 4.31
C GLU A 63 49.66 19.85 5.02
N LEU A 64 49.10 20.24 6.19
CA LEU A 64 49.61 21.34 7.00
C LEU A 64 51.03 21.06 7.55
N LYS A 65 51.30 19.84 7.97
CA LYS A 65 52.64 19.47 8.43
C LYS A 65 53.67 19.58 7.31
N ALA A 66 53.31 19.17 6.08
CA ALA A 66 54.17 19.29 4.89
C ALA A 66 54.47 20.79 4.57
N GLN A 67 53.42 21.64 4.60
CA GLN A 67 53.58 23.08 4.38
C GLN A 67 54.48 23.76 5.41
N VAL A 68 54.35 23.38 6.69
CA VAL A 68 55.22 23.91 7.77
C VAL A 68 56.69 23.45 7.57
N ALA A 69 56.89 22.22 7.05
CA ALA A 69 58.25 21.72 6.81
C ALA A 69 58.94 22.38 5.60
N GLU A 70 58.16 22.97 4.68
CA GLU A 70 58.71 23.69 3.51
C GLU A 70 59.11 25.13 3.82
N ILE A 71 58.74 25.69 4.96
CA ILE A 71 59.11 27.08 5.37
C ILE A 71 60.56 27.07 5.83
N LYS A 72 61.49 27.11 4.89
CA LYS A 72 62.89 27.43 5.14
C LYS A 72 63.07 28.94 4.92
N ILE A 73 63.31 29.67 6.00
CA ILE A 73 63.66 31.06 5.88
C ILE A 73 65.18 31.10 5.52
N GLU A 74 65.46 31.25 4.22
CA GLU A 74 66.79 31.58 3.77
C GLU A 74 67.01 33.07 3.83
N VAL A 75 68.00 33.51 4.58
CA VAL A 75 68.35 34.93 4.65
C VAL A 75 69.32 35.20 3.49
N GLU A 76 68.86 35.97 2.51
CA GLU A 76 69.65 36.39 1.41
C GLU A 76 70.88 37.21 1.83
N GLN A 77 72.04 36.80 1.36
CA GLN A 77 73.26 37.57 1.57
C GLN A 77 73.65 38.33 0.28
N PRO A 78 74.16 39.58 0.36
CA PRO A 78 74.70 40.25 1.52
C PRO A 78 73.70 41.06 2.34
N ILE A 79 73.86 41.04 3.69
CA ILE A 79 73.03 41.85 4.60
C ILE A 79 73.26 43.30 4.31
N PRO A 80 72.23 44.10 3.98
CA PRO A 80 72.38 45.53 3.70
C PRO A 80 72.90 46.30 4.92
N SER A 81 73.54 47.45 4.71
CA SER A 81 74.05 48.33 5.79
C SER A 81 72.91 48.78 6.74
N GLU A 82 73.25 49.01 8.00
CA GLU A 82 72.27 49.43 9.00
C GLU A 82 71.47 50.66 8.59
N GLU A 83 72.12 51.67 7.92
CA GLU A 83 71.42 52.83 7.39
C GLU A 83 70.41 52.49 6.28
N THR A 84 70.75 51.58 5.40
CA THR A 84 69.84 51.10 4.32
C THR A 84 68.64 50.37 4.92
N LEU A 85 68.85 49.52 5.90
CA LEU A 85 67.78 48.85 6.61
C LEU A 85 66.83 49.80 7.33
N LYS A 86 67.43 50.81 8.05
CA LYS A 86 66.63 51.87 8.68
C LYS A 86 65.82 52.71 7.70
N ARG A 87 66.39 53.05 6.53
CA ARG A 87 65.62 53.74 5.48
C ARG A 87 64.50 52.88 4.92
N THR A 88 64.71 51.62 4.65
CA THR A 88 63.71 50.67 4.17
C THR A 88 62.58 50.48 5.21
N ILE A 89 62.95 50.31 6.48
CA ILE A 89 61.95 50.18 7.54
C ILE A 89 61.06 51.44 7.59
N ARG A 90 61.69 52.66 7.62
CA ARG A 90 60.88 53.89 7.60
C ARG A 90 60.01 54.02 6.36
N SER A 91 60.51 53.65 5.20
CA SER A 91 59.72 53.65 3.97
C SER A 91 58.54 52.68 4.06
N CYS A 92 58.73 51.48 4.59
CA CYS A 92 57.70 50.51 4.84
C CYS A 92 56.68 50.98 5.89
N GLU A 93 57.15 51.59 7.00
CA GLU A 93 56.30 52.17 8.04
C GLU A 93 55.41 53.28 7.49
N ASN A 94 55.97 54.19 6.68
CA ASN A 94 55.20 55.22 6.01
C ASN A 94 54.17 54.63 5.04
N ALA A 95 54.57 53.66 4.22
CA ALA A 95 53.64 52.97 3.29
C ALA A 95 52.51 52.24 4.08
N ILE A 96 52.82 51.59 5.18
CA ILE A 96 51.81 50.95 6.06
C ILE A 96 50.89 52.03 6.68
N SER A 97 51.46 53.20 7.08
CA SER A 97 50.66 54.29 7.61
C SER A 97 49.74 54.94 6.57
N GLU A 98 50.20 55.07 5.31
CA GLU A 98 49.39 55.56 4.19
C GLU A 98 48.27 54.59 3.81
N LEU A 99 48.51 53.30 3.91
CA LEU A 99 47.50 52.27 3.67
C LEU A 99 46.37 52.29 4.68
N GLY A 100 46.58 52.83 5.90
CA GLY A 100 45.58 52.89 6.95
C GLY A 100 45.19 51.52 7.51
N ASN A 101 43.92 51.40 7.92
CA ASN A 101 43.38 50.16 8.44
C ASN A 101 43.11 49.15 7.29
N VAL A 102 44.13 48.49 6.81
CA VAL A 102 43.99 47.42 5.83
C VAL A 102 43.76 46.09 6.53
N ASN A 103 42.74 45.38 6.09
CA ASN A 103 42.52 44.02 6.55
C ASN A 103 43.53 43.08 5.87
N LEU A 104 44.62 42.74 6.53
CA LEU A 104 45.69 41.89 6.02
C LEU A 104 45.21 40.44 5.74
N ARG A 105 44.09 40.06 6.31
CA ARG A 105 43.47 38.75 6.03
C ARG A 105 42.47 38.80 4.90
N ALA A 106 42.24 39.96 4.27
CA ALA A 106 41.21 40.09 3.25
C ALA A 106 41.47 39.22 2.01
N ILE A 107 42.73 38.95 1.68
CA ILE A 107 43.11 38.08 0.56
C ILE A 107 42.80 36.65 0.91
N ASP A 108 43.24 36.17 2.10
CA ASP A 108 42.99 34.80 2.56
C ASP A 108 41.49 34.55 2.73
N ASP A 109 40.79 35.51 3.33
CA ASP A 109 39.33 35.47 3.50
C ASP A 109 38.60 35.44 2.15
N TYR A 110 39.12 36.19 1.14
CA TYR A 110 38.58 36.16 -0.20
C TYR A 110 38.77 34.83 -0.89
N ASP A 111 39.99 34.29 -0.81
CA ASP A 111 40.31 32.98 -1.42
C ASP A 111 39.53 31.84 -0.80
N GLU A 112 39.36 31.84 0.52
CA GLU A 112 38.53 30.86 1.23
C GLU A 112 37.06 30.98 0.82
N LYS A 113 36.52 32.22 0.80
CA LYS A 113 35.15 32.47 0.39
C LYS A 113 34.92 32.13 -1.07
N LYS A 114 35.89 32.41 -1.94
CA LYS A 114 35.84 32.08 -3.34
C LYS A 114 35.80 30.57 -3.56
N LYS A 115 36.68 29.81 -2.93
CA LYS A 115 36.67 28.34 -2.99
C LYS A 115 35.32 27.77 -2.54
N ARG A 116 34.79 28.32 -1.44
CA ARG A 116 33.46 27.93 -0.95
C ARG A 116 32.36 28.28 -1.95
N TYR A 117 32.41 29.46 -2.54
CA TYR A 117 31.46 29.90 -3.55
C TYR A 117 31.50 29.03 -4.80
N ASP A 118 32.71 28.75 -5.31
CA ASP A 118 32.88 27.88 -6.47
C ASP A 118 32.38 26.46 -6.19
N GLY A 119 32.63 25.93 -4.99
CA GLY A 119 32.08 24.64 -4.55
C GLY A 119 30.55 24.63 -4.49
N LEU A 120 29.96 25.72 -3.95
CA LEU A 120 28.49 25.87 -3.88
C LEU A 120 27.86 25.96 -5.28
N ILE A 121 28.51 26.63 -6.24
CA ILE A 121 28.03 26.69 -7.64
C ILE A 121 27.96 25.28 -8.22
N VAL A 122 28.99 24.47 -8.04
CA VAL A 122 29.02 23.09 -8.53
C VAL A 122 27.91 22.25 -7.86
N ASP A 123 27.73 22.37 -6.55
CA ASP A 123 26.67 21.69 -5.85
C ASP A 123 25.26 22.13 -6.32
N VAL A 124 25.05 23.43 -6.50
CA VAL A 124 23.79 23.96 -7.05
C VAL A 124 23.52 23.42 -8.44
N GLN A 125 24.55 23.37 -9.30
CA GLN A 125 24.37 22.82 -10.64
C GLN A 125 24.01 21.33 -10.57
N ARG A 126 24.75 20.55 -9.79
CA ARG A 126 24.44 19.13 -9.58
C ARG A 126 23.03 18.90 -9.05
N LEU A 127 22.56 19.71 -8.08
CA LEU A 127 21.20 19.62 -7.57
C LEU A 127 20.16 19.98 -8.63
N LYS A 128 20.42 20.97 -9.48
CA LYS A 128 19.53 21.32 -10.59
C LYS A 128 19.42 20.17 -11.59
N ASP A 129 20.53 19.54 -11.92
CA ASP A 129 20.54 18.40 -12.83
C ASP A 129 19.77 17.21 -12.21
N GLN A 130 19.98 16.93 -10.92
CA GLN A 130 19.20 15.90 -10.20
C GLN A 130 17.69 16.20 -10.17
N ILE A 131 17.31 17.45 -9.94
CA ILE A 131 15.89 17.85 -9.98
C ILE A 131 15.32 17.64 -11.38
N LYS A 132 16.08 17.97 -12.43
CA LYS A 132 15.65 17.74 -13.81
C LYS A 132 15.44 16.25 -14.08
N ASP A 133 16.41 15.42 -13.71
CA ASP A 133 16.34 13.95 -13.90
C ASP A 133 15.16 13.35 -13.12
N LEU A 134 14.92 13.81 -11.88
CA LEU A 134 13.80 13.37 -11.06
C LEU A 134 12.45 13.78 -11.67
N ASN A 135 12.35 14.98 -12.21
CA ASN A 135 11.14 15.42 -12.89
C ASN A 135 10.87 14.58 -14.15
N GLU A 136 11.89 14.36 -14.97
CA GLU A 136 11.76 13.48 -16.15
C GLU A 136 11.37 12.05 -15.78
N LEU A 137 11.95 11.50 -14.70
CA LEU A 137 11.57 10.19 -14.17
C LEU A 137 10.11 10.18 -13.70
N THR A 138 9.70 11.22 -12.97
CA THR A 138 8.33 11.36 -12.47
C THR A 138 7.32 11.43 -13.61
N ASP A 139 7.62 12.22 -14.64
CA ASP A 139 6.76 12.33 -15.82
C ASP A 139 6.66 11.00 -16.58
N ASN A 140 7.78 10.30 -16.74
CA ASN A 140 7.82 8.99 -17.39
C ASN A 140 7.04 7.94 -16.60
N LEU A 141 7.20 7.93 -15.25
CA LEU A 141 6.41 7.07 -14.37
C LEU A 141 4.93 7.41 -14.41
N GLY A 142 4.58 8.70 -14.45
CA GLY A 142 3.21 9.18 -14.60
C GLY A 142 2.57 8.69 -15.91
N LYS A 143 3.28 8.82 -17.03
CA LYS A 143 2.83 8.31 -18.34
C LYS A 143 2.66 6.79 -18.33
N LYS A 144 3.64 6.06 -17.78
CA LYS A 144 3.58 4.60 -17.68
C LYS A 144 2.43 4.14 -16.79
N LYS A 145 2.25 4.79 -15.63
CA LYS A 145 1.13 4.55 -14.71
C LYS A 145 -0.22 4.75 -15.42
N LYS A 146 -0.37 5.87 -16.14
CA LYS A 146 -1.59 6.17 -16.92
C LYS A 146 -1.82 5.11 -17.99
N GLY A 147 -0.79 4.74 -18.75
CA GLY A 147 -0.90 3.72 -19.78
C GLY A 147 -1.36 2.36 -19.23
N LEU A 148 -0.72 1.88 -18.16
CA LEU A 148 -1.11 0.62 -17.50
C LEU A 148 -2.52 0.69 -16.91
N PHE A 149 -2.88 1.82 -16.32
CA PHE A 149 -4.24 2.00 -15.80
C PHE A 149 -5.29 1.93 -16.91
N MET A 150 -5.06 2.62 -18.03
CA MET A 150 -6.01 2.61 -19.16
C MET A 150 -6.13 1.24 -19.79
N GLU A 151 -5.03 0.50 -19.92
CA GLU A 151 -5.06 -0.89 -20.41
C GLU A 151 -5.95 -1.79 -19.54
N VAL A 152 -5.77 -1.71 -18.22
CA VAL A 152 -6.61 -2.46 -17.25
C VAL A 152 -8.05 -1.96 -17.29
N TYR A 153 -8.26 -0.64 -17.32
CA TYR A 153 -9.58 -0.03 -17.40
C TYR A 153 -10.36 -0.50 -18.62
N ASP A 154 -9.74 -0.46 -19.79
CA ASP A 154 -10.37 -0.88 -21.03
C ASP A 154 -10.70 -2.39 -21.03
N GLY A 155 -9.78 -3.21 -20.55
CA GLY A 155 -9.98 -4.65 -20.40
C GLY A 155 -11.11 -5.00 -19.43
N VAL A 156 -11.10 -4.37 -18.25
CA VAL A 156 -12.17 -4.57 -17.24
C VAL A 156 -13.49 -4.03 -17.75
N ASN A 157 -13.52 -2.87 -18.42
CA ASN A 157 -14.75 -2.29 -18.97
C ASN A 157 -15.37 -3.18 -20.07
N ALA A 158 -14.54 -3.76 -20.93
CA ALA A 158 -15.00 -4.71 -21.94
C ALA A 158 -15.62 -5.96 -21.29
N ASN A 159 -14.95 -6.54 -20.31
CA ASN A 159 -15.45 -7.67 -19.53
C ASN A 159 -16.74 -7.31 -18.79
N PHE A 160 -16.79 -6.12 -18.17
CA PHE A 160 -17.95 -5.65 -17.42
C PHE A 160 -19.20 -5.54 -18.30
N LYS A 161 -19.06 -4.98 -19.50
CA LYS A 161 -20.15 -4.92 -20.49
C LYS A 161 -20.69 -6.30 -20.81
N ALA A 162 -19.79 -7.23 -21.12
CA ALA A 162 -20.17 -8.59 -21.49
C ALA A 162 -20.83 -9.37 -20.33
N ILE A 163 -20.22 -9.29 -19.15
CA ILE A 163 -20.71 -10.02 -17.97
C ILE A 163 -22.01 -9.43 -17.45
N PHE A 164 -22.17 -8.12 -17.45
CA PHE A 164 -23.43 -7.50 -17.07
C PHE A 164 -24.57 -7.86 -18.02
N ALA A 165 -24.31 -7.88 -19.34
CA ALA A 165 -25.31 -8.35 -20.31
C ALA A 165 -25.71 -9.81 -20.08
N GLU A 166 -24.73 -10.68 -19.73
CA GLU A 166 -24.97 -12.08 -19.36
C GLU A 166 -25.86 -12.15 -18.09
N LEU A 167 -25.49 -11.49 -17.01
CA LEU A 167 -26.18 -11.57 -15.71
C LEU A 167 -27.53 -10.88 -15.68
N SER A 168 -27.71 -9.80 -16.43
CA SER A 168 -28.98 -9.04 -16.49
C SER A 168 -29.95 -9.52 -17.56
N GLY A 169 -29.60 -10.57 -18.30
CA GLY A 169 -30.41 -11.08 -19.41
C GLY A 169 -30.53 -10.11 -20.58
N GLY A 170 -29.51 -9.34 -20.91
CA GLY A 170 -29.43 -8.44 -22.05
C GLY A 170 -29.44 -6.95 -21.72
N GLY A 171 -29.13 -6.56 -20.47
CA GLY A 171 -28.90 -5.16 -20.09
C GLY A 171 -27.54 -4.66 -20.59
N GLU A 172 -27.30 -3.38 -20.41
CA GLU A 172 -26.06 -2.70 -20.79
C GLU A 172 -25.43 -2.07 -19.56
N ALA A 173 -24.13 -2.22 -19.37
CA ALA A 173 -23.39 -1.50 -18.35
C ALA A 173 -22.01 -1.08 -18.84
N PHE A 174 -21.50 -0.01 -18.32
CA PHE A 174 -20.15 0.47 -18.62
C PHE A 174 -19.62 1.33 -17.50
N MET A 175 -18.29 1.39 -17.44
CA MET A 175 -17.58 2.33 -16.59
C MET A 175 -17.26 3.61 -17.37
N ALA A 176 -17.27 4.74 -16.70
CA ALA A 176 -16.82 6.02 -17.21
C ALA A 176 -15.89 6.68 -16.18
N LEU A 177 -14.88 7.40 -16.67
CA LEU A 177 -14.01 8.21 -15.84
C LEU A 177 -14.64 9.59 -15.67
N GLU A 178 -14.61 10.16 -14.46
CA GLU A 178 -15.06 11.54 -14.22
C GLU A 178 -14.15 12.55 -14.93
N ASN A 179 -12.87 12.21 -15.04
CA ASN A 179 -11.87 13.01 -15.75
C ASN A 179 -11.11 12.11 -16.72
N GLU A 180 -11.36 12.25 -18.01
CA GLU A 180 -10.70 11.48 -19.05
C GLU A 180 -9.25 11.94 -19.29
N GLU A 181 -8.96 13.24 -19.05
CA GLU A 181 -7.62 13.78 -19.22
C GLU A 181 -6.67 13.28 -18.11
N ASP A 182 -7.14 13.28 -16.87
CA ASP A 182 -6.41 12.74 -15.72
C ASP A 182 -7.25 11.72 -14.96
N PRO A 183 -7.11 10.44 -15.28
CA PRO A 183 -7.85 9.35 -14.63
C PRO A 183 -7.66 9.23 -13.12
N PHE A 184 -6.62 9.87 -12.58
CA PHE A 184 -6.31 9.84 -11.15
C PHE A 184 -6.84 11.05 -10.37
N ALA A 185 -7.28 12.11 -11.05
CA ALA A 185 -7.86 13.30 -10.44
C ALA A 185 -9.37 13.19 -10.21
N GLY A 186 -10.02 12.16 -10.75
CA GLY A 186 -11.46 11.92 -10.61
C GLY A 186 -11.79 10.52 -10.13
N GLY A 187 -13.08 10.23 -10.01
CA GLY A 187 -13.63 8.95 -9.65
C GLY A 187 -13.97 8.08 -10.87
N LEU A 188 -14.33 6.82 -10.57
CA LEU A 188 -14.89 5.88 -11.53
C LEU A 188 -16.42 5.87 -11.38
N ILE A 189 -17.13 6.18 -12.45
CA ILE A 189 -18.58 6.15 -12.51
C ILE A 189 -19.02 4.85 -13.13
N ILE A 190 -19.87 4.10 -12.45
CA ILE A 190 -20.52 2.92 -12.99
C ILE A 190 -21.94 3.29 -13.42
N ASN A 191 -22.22 3.04 -14.70
CA ASN A 191 -23.52 3.21 -15.29
C ASN A 191 -24.08 1.85 -15.72
N ALA A 192 -25.34 1.61 -15.43
CA ALA A 192 -26.01 0.38 -15.83
C ALA A 192 -27.45 0.66 -16.28
N LYS A 193 -27.88 -0.11 -17.27
CA LYS A 193 -29.23 -0.12 -17.84
C LYS A 193 -29.74 -1.54 -17.77
N PRO A 194 -30.57 -1.88 -16.79
CA PRO A 194 -31.25 -3.18 -16.78
C PRO A 194 -32.05 -3.41 -18.08
N ARG A 195 -32.33 -4.68 -18.42
CA ARG A 195 -32.95 -5.07 -19.69
C ARG A 195 -34.15 -4.22 -20.12
N ASN A 196 -35.01 -3.83 -19.17
CA ASN A 196 -36.24 -3.03 -19.43
C ASN A 196 -36.20 -1.66 -18.77
N GLY A 197 -35.01 -1.20 -18.33
CA GLY A 197 -34.83 0.03 -17.58
C GLY A 197 -34.22 1.16 -18.38
N LYS A 198 -34.01 2.28 -17.69
CA LYS A 198 -33.23 3.42 -18.19
C LYS A 198 -31.78 3.27 -17.77
N LEU A 199 -30.89 3.95 -18.49
CA LEU A 199 -29.48 4.07 -18.06
C LEU A 199 -29.41 4.94 -16.80
N LEU A 200 -28.90 4.38 -15.74
CA LEU A 200 -28.76 5.03 -14.44
C LEU A 200 -27.35 4.83 -13.87
N ARG A 201 -26.93 5.76 -13.04
CA ARG A 201 -25.73 5.57 -12.21
C ARG A 201 -26.00 4.52 -11.14
N LEU A 202 -24.95 3.84 -10.69
CA LEU A 202 -25.04 2.80 -9.67
C LEU A 202 -25.87 3.23 -8.44
N ASP A 203 -25.70 4.47 -7.99
CA ASP A 203 -26.40 5.02 -6.80
C ASP A 203 -27.92 5.09 -6.96
N ALA A 204 -28.41 5.21 -8.20
CA ALA A 204 -29.82 5.37 -8.52
C ALA A 204 -30.54 4.04 -8.83
N LEU A 205 -29.82 2.91 -8.83
CA LEU A 205 -30.38 1.60 -9.06
C LEU A 205 -31.10 1.07 -7.80
N SER A 206 -32.03 0.12 -8.00
CA SER A 206 -32.63 -0.63 -6.90
C SER A 206 -31.60 -1.52 -6.18
N GLY A 207 -31.92 -2.01 -4.97
CA GLY A 207 -30.99 -2.82 -4.17
C GLY A 207 -30.49 -4.06 -4.90
N GLY A 208 -31.37 -4.83 -5.52
CA GLY A 208 -31.01 -6.02 -6.30
C GLY A 208 -30.18 -5.70 -7.56
N GLU A 209 -30.56 -4.61 -8.26
CA GLU A 209 -29.80 -4.16 -9.44
C GLU A 209 -28.40 -3.65 -9.06
N LYS A 210 -28.25 -2.95 -7.92
CA LYS A 210 -26.96 -2.57 -7.37
C LYS A 210 -26.09 -3.78 -7.08
N SER A 211 -26.64 -4.79 -6.41
CA SER A 211 -25.92 -6.02 -6.07
C SER A 211 -25.48 -6.76 -7.31
N LEU A 212 -26.37 -6.89 -8.31
CA LEU A 212 -26.04 -7.53 -9.58
C LEU A 212 -24.95 -6.77 -10.34
N THR A 213 -25.03 -5.44 -10.39
CA THR A 213 -24.05 -4.57 -11.03
C THR A 213 -22.69 -4.67 -10.34
N ALA A 214 -22.67 -4.68 -9.02
CA ALA A 214 -21.45 -4.84 -8.24
C ALA A 214 -20.80 -6.22 -8.47
N LEU A 215 -21.59 -7.28 -8.50
CA LEU A 215 -21.10 -8.63 -8.81
C LEU A 215 -20.54 -8.71 -10.24
N ALA A 216 -21.24 -8.14 -11.23
CA ALA A 216 -20.75 -8.08 -12.60
C ALA A 216 -19.41 -7.36 -12.69
N PHE A 217 -19.23 -6.28 -11.96
CA PHE A 217 -17.96 -5.56 -11.89
C PHE A 217 -16.84 -6.40 -11.24
N ILE A 218 -17.12 -7.07 -10.13
CA ILE A 218 -16.17 -7.97 -9.46
C ILE A 218 -15.75 -9.10 -10.42
N PHE A 219 -16.70 -9.74 -11.10
CA PHE A 219 -16.40 -10.78 -12.08
C PHE A 219 -15.62 -10.25 -13.28
N ALA A 220 -15.82 -8.99 -13.68
CA ALA A 220 -15.06 -8.36 -14.74
C ALA A 220 -13.58 -8.18 -14.39
N ILE A 221 -13.32 -7.80 -13.15
CA ILE A 221 -11.94 -7.73 -12.62
C ILE A 221 -11.33 -9.14 -12.57
N GLN A 222 -12.08 -10.12 -12.07
CA GLN A 222 -11.64 -11.52 -11.99
C GLN A 222 -11.31 -12.13 -13.37
N GLU A 223 -12.10 -11.82 -14.39
CA GLU A 223 -11.84 -12.30 -15.75
C GLU A 223 -10.60 -11.64 -16.37
N HIS A 224 -10.34 -10.37 -16.02
CA HIS A 224 -9.15 -9.65 -16.48
C HIS A 224 -7.87 -10.16 -15.78
N GLN A 225 -7.94 -10.36 -14.47
CA GLN A 225 -6.80 -10.83 -13.67
C GLN A 225 -7.26 -11.93 -12.71
N PRO A 226 -7.30 -13.19 -13.16
CA PRO A 226 -7.80 -14.29 -12.35
C PRO A 226 -6.85 -14.61 -11.18
N SER A 227 -7.44 -14.83 -10.00
CA SER A 227 -6.76 -15.37 -8.83
C SER A 227 -6.89 -16.90 -8.76
N PRO A 228 -6.03 -17.60 -8.03
CA PRO A 228 -6.12 -19.06 -7.91
C PRO A 228 -7.44 -19.55 -7.29
N PHE A 229 -8.02 -18.79 -6.38
CA PHE A 229 -9.32 -19.08 -5.77
C PHE A 229 -10.05 -17.82 -5.34
N TYR A 230 -11.37 -17.92 -5.17
CA TYR A 230 -12.25 -16.86 -4.64
C TYR A 230 -13.13 -17.41 -3.54
N VAL A 231 -13.36 -16.59 -2.51
CA VAL A 231 -14.32 -16.86 -1.43
C VAL A 231 -15.45 -15.85 -1.55
N LEU A 232 -16.68 -16.35 -1.71
CA LEU A 232 -17.89 -15.55 -1.84
C LEU A 232 -18.82 -15.87 -0.66
N ASP A 233 -19.19 -14.86 0.10
CA ASP A 233 -20.04 -15.03 1.27
C ASP A 233 -21.39 -14.36 1.03
N GLU A 234 -22.46 -15.17 0.91
CA GLU A 234 -23.86 -14.77 0.74
C GLU A 234 -24.11 -13.73 -0.37
N VAL A 235 -23.31 -13.75 -1.46
CA VAL A 235 -23.36 -12.74 -2.53
C VAL A 235 -24.68 -12.75 -3.31
N ASP A 236 -25.48 -13.80 -3.20
CA ASP A 236 -26.75 -14.01 -3.86
C ASP A 236 -27.96 -13.66 -2.97
N MET A 237 -27.76 -13.19 -1.74
CA MET A 237 -28.84 -12.92 -0.77
C MET A 237 -29.84 -11.87 -1.29
N PHE A 238 -29.36 -10.80 -1.90
CA PHE A 238 -30.19 -9.67 -2.35
C PHE A 238 -30.71 -9.81 -3.78
N LEU A 239 -30.45 -10.96 -4.43
CA LEU A 239 -30.89 -11.22 -5.80
C LEU A 239 -32.24 -11.95 -5.82
N ASP A 240 -33.04 -11.69 -6.84
CA ASP A 240 -34.20 -12.51 -7.14
C ASP A 240 -33.77 -13.91 -7.66
N SER A 241 -34.71 -14.79 -7.86
CA SER A 241 -34.43 -16.18 -8.26
C SER A 241 -33.76 -16.27 -9.63
N VAL A 242 -34.15 -15.40 -10.58
CA VAL A 242 -33.60 -15.39 -11.94
C VAL A 242 -32.17 -14.90 -11.94
N ASN A 243 -31.91 -13.77 -11.28
CA ASN A 243 -30.57 -13.21 -11.18
C ASN A 243 -29.62 -14.10 -10.37
N SER A 244 -30.12 -14.76 -9.31
CA SER A 244 -29.34 -15.74 -8.56
C SER A 244 -28.92 -16.94 -9.44
N GLU A 245 -29.80 -17.41 -10.34
CA GLU A 245 -29.49 -18.47 -11.28
C GLU A 245 -28.41 -18.04 -12.27
N MET A 246 -28.52 -16.83 -12.84
CA MET A 246 -27.50 -16.30 -13.75
C MET A 246 -26.14 -16.17 -13.08
N VAL A 247 -26.09 -15.70 -11.83
CA VAL A 247 -24.85 -15.61 -11.04
C VAL A 247 -24.29 -16.99 -10.77
N ALA A 248 -25.10 -17.96 -10.36
CA ALA A 248 -24.65 -19.33 -10.10
C ALA A 248 -24.10 -20.01 -11.37
N GLN A 249 -24.76 -19.82 -12.52
CA GLN A 249 -24.27 -20.31 -13.82
C GLN A 249 -22.95 -19.63 -14.21
N ARG A 250 -22.81 -18.33 -13.97
CA ARG A 250 -21.56 -17.61 -14.23
C ARG A 250 -20.42 -18.14 -13.36
N ILE A 251 -20.64 -18.36 -12.05
CA ILE A 251 -19.66 -18.96 -11.17
C ILE A 251 -19.28 -20.35 -11.66
N LYS A 252 -20.25 -21.17 -12.03
CA LYS A 252 -19.99 -22.51 -12.59
C LYS A 252 -19.14 -22.47 -13.86
N LYS A 253 -19.40 -21.53 -14.76
CA LYS A 253 -18.58 -21.31 -15.95
C LYS A 253 -17.15 -20.91 -15.62
N SER A 254 -16.97 -20.01 -14.66
CA SER A 254 -15.67 -19.53 -14.21
C SER A 254 -14.90 -20.57 -13.40
N SER A 255 -15.61 -21.50 -12.73
CA SER A 255 -15.01 -22.59 -11.93
C SER A 255 -14.21 -23.59 -12.76
N ALA A 256 -14.37 -23.60 -14.08
CA ALA A 256 -13.53 -24.38 -14.98
C ALA A 256 -12.05 -23.95 -14.99
N LYS A 257 -11.76 -22.69 -14.61
CA LYS A 257 -10.41 -22.10 -14.58
C LYS A 257 -9.91 -21.78 -13.18
N THR A 258 -10.82 -21.53 -12.23
CA THR A 258 -10.50 -20.98 -10.92
C THR A 258 -11.39 -21.65 -9.86
N GLN A 259 -10.86 -21.94 -8.68
CA GLN A 259 -11.64 -22.49 -7.57
C GLN A 259 -12.53 -21.42 -6.93
N PHE A 260 -13.81 -21.75 -6.74
CA PHE A 260 -14.76 -20.91 -5.97
C PHE A 260 -15.18 -21.63 -4.70
N ILE A 261 -15.13 -20.93 -3.59
CA ILE A 261 -15.68 -21.33 -2.30
C ILE A 261 -16.82 -20.36 -2.02
N GLN A 262 -18.06 -20.85 -2.04
CA GLN A 262 -19.23 -20.02 -1.87
C GLN A 262 -20.06 -20.46 -0.66
N VAL A 263 -20.40 -19.51 0.19
CA VAL A 263 -21.43 -19.66 1.21
C VAL A 263 -22.74 -19.16 0.63
N SER A 264 -23.78 -20.00 0.59
CA SER A 264 -25.10 -19.66 0.09
C SER A 264 -26.16 -20.58 0.69
N LEU A 265 -27.39 -20.05 0.79
CA LEU A 265 -28.60 -20.81 1.16
C LEU A 265 -29.50 -21.08 -0.05
N ARG A 266 -29.13 -20.58 -1.25
CA ARG A 266 -29.94 -20.70 -2.46
C ARG A 266 -29.81 -22.09 -3.09
N LYS A 267 -30.94 -22.76 -3.29
CA LYS A 267 -30.96 -24.11 -3.93
C LYS A 267 -30.28 -24.13 -5.29
N VAL A 268 -30.47 -23.09 -6.09
CA VAL A 268 -29.88 -22.94 -7.41
C VAL A 268 -28.34 -22.98 -7.33
N THR A 269 -27.77 -22.24 -6.42
CA THR A 269 -26.31 -22.20 -6.19
C THR A 269 -25.81 -23.57 -5.72
N LEU A 270 -26.51 -24.18 -4.75
CA LEU A 270 -26.15 -25.51 -4.21
C LEU A 270 -26.20 -26.60 -5.28
N THR A 271 -27.19 -26.56 -6.19
CA THR A 271 -27.34 -27.56 -7.25
C THR A 271 -26.20 -27.55 -8.28
N LEU A 272 -25.59 -26.37 -8.50
CA LEU A 272 -24.48 -26.20 -9.46
C LEU A 272 -23.10 -26.45 -8.84
N ALA A 273 -23.02 -26.62 -7.53
CA ALA A 273 -21.77 -26.89 -6.82
C ALA A 273 -21.22 -28.29 -7.14
N ASP A 274 -19.92 -28.43 -7.27
CA ASP A 274 -19.24 -29.71 -7.44
C ASP A 274 -19.10 -30.45 -6.11
N HIS A 275 -18.93 -29.71 -5.01
CA HIS A 275 -18.82 -30.21 -3.66
C HIS A 275 -19.65 -29.36 -2.70
N LEU A 276 -20.41 -30.03 -1.83
CA LEU A 276 -21.22 -29.39 -0.81
C LEU A 276 -20.65 -29.68 0.58
N ILE A 277 -20.57 -28.64 1.40
CA ILE A 277 -20.24 -28.74 2.81
C ILE A 277 -21.36 -28.06 3.59
N GLY A 278 -22.14 -28.87 4.32
CA GLY A 278 -23.21 -28.37 5.17
C GLY A 278 -22.66 -27.99 6.55
N VAL A 279 -23.06 -26.83 7.05
CA VAL A 279 -22.81 -26.44 8.44
C VAL A 279 -24.14 -26.23 9.14
N THR A 280 -24.38 -26.95 10.20
CA THR A 280 -25.61 -26.83 10.99
C THR A 280 -25.28 -26.58 12.46
N ARG A 281 -26.16 -25.84 13.12
CA ARG A 281 -26.04 -25.54 14.55
C ARG A 281 -27.25 -26.17 15.29
N PRO A 282 -27.08 -27.38 15.85
CA PRO A 282 -28.11 -28.02 16.68
C PRO A 282 -28.44 -27.20 17.93
N PRO A 283 -29.55 -27.50 18.65
CA PRO A 283 -29.95 -26.80 19.86
C PRO A 283 -28.91 -26.80 20.99
N ASN A 284 -27.97 -27.76 20.97
CA ASN A 284 -26.84 -27.84 21.92
C ASN A 284 -25.77 -26.75 21.69
N GLY A 285 -25.90 -25.90 20.68
CA GLY A 285 -25.02 -24.80 20.43
C GLY A 285 -23.69 -25.12 19.74
N VAL A 286 -23.36 -26.40 19.52
CA VAL A 286 -22.11 -26.81 18.85
C VAL A 286 -22.35 -27.00 17.36
N SER A 287 -21.62 -26.28 16.53
CA SER A 287 -21.71 -26.41 15.06
C SER A 287 -21.24 -27.79 14.60
N LYS A 288 -22.00 -28.40 13.69
CA LYS A 288 -21.68 -29.70 13.08
C LYS A 288 -21.44 -29.48 11.58
N VAL A 289 -20.34 -30.03 11.09
CA VAL A 289 -20.01 -30.04 9.65
C VAL A 289 -20.46 -31.38 9.05
N ILE A 290 -21.14 -31.28 7.92
CA ILE A 290 -21.63 -32.43 7.15
C ILE A 290 -20.98 -32.35 5.77
N MET A 291 -20.18 -33.37 5.45
CA MET A 291 -19.53 -33.48 4.14
C MET A 291 -20.48 -34.12 3.16
N GLN A 292 -20.60 -33.52 1.97
CA GLN A 292 -21.45 -34.00 0.87
C GLN A 292 -22.90 -34.30 1.31
N PRO A 293 -23.66 -33.32 1.84
CA PRO A 293 -25.06 -33.52 2.17
C PRO A 293 -25.86 -33.89 0.90
N ASN A 294 -26.76 -34.86 1.03
CA ASN A 294 -27.70 -35.18 -0.03
C ASN A 294 -28.70 -34.03 -0.16
N LEU A 295 -28.79 -33.41 -1.34
CA LEU A 295 -29.72 -32.27 -1.58
C LEU A 295 -31.17 -32.62 -1.30
N ALA A 296 -31.58 -33.88 -1.51
CA ALA A 296 -32.93 -34.33 -1.14
C ALA A 296 -33.18 -34.37 0.38
N GLU A 297 -32.14 -34.59 1.17
CA GLU A 297 -32.22 -34.51 2.63
C GLU A 297 -32.25 -33.08 3.12
N VAL A 298 -31.48 -32.17 2.49
CA VAL A 298 -31.49 -30.74 2.78
C VAL A 298 -32.89 -30.16 2.60
N SER A 299 -33.59 -30.52 1.50
CA SER A 299 -34.96 -30.09 1.24
C SER A 299 -35.95 -30.56 2.31
N LYS A 300 -35.79 -31.77 2.85
CA LYS A 300 -36.62 -32.24 3.96
C LYS A 300 -36.41 -31.47 5.26
N TYR A 301 -35.15 -31.15 5.55
CA TYR A 301 -34.85 -30.32 6.74
C TYR A 301 -35.38 -28.90 6.63
N GLU A 302 -35.38 -28.29 5.43
CA GLU A 302 -36.00 -26.99 5.19
C GLU A 302 -37.52 -27.04 5.38
N GLU A 303 -38.19 -28.05 4.84
CA GLU A 303 -39.65 -28.23 5.02
C GLU A 303 -40.00 -28.47 6.52
N GLU A 304 -39.20 -29.25 7.21
CA GLU A 304 -39.38 -29.44 8.65
C GLU A 304 -39.11 -28.17 9.47
N ALA A 305 -38.10 -27.38 9.10
CA ALA A 305 -37.80 -26.13 9.75
C ALA A 305 -38.93 -25.09 9.52
N GLN A 306 -39.43 -25.03 8.28
CA GLN A 306 -40.54 -24.16 7.92
C GLN A 306 -41.83 -24.51 8.66
N ARG A 307 -42.15 -25.80 8.75
CA ARG A 307 -43.28 -26.30 9.57
C ARG A 307 -43.17 -25.93 11.05
N ARG A 308 -41.96 -26.04 11.63
CA ARG A 308 -41.72 -25.65 13.01
C ARG A 308 -41.91 -24.13 13.25
N ILE A 309 -41.50 -23.32 12.28
CA ILE A 309 -41.71 -21.86 12.35
C ILE A 309 -43.21 -21.55 12.27
N GLU A 310 -43.95 -22.12 11.31
CA GLU A 310 -45.36 -21.95 11.18
C GLU A 310 -46.16 -22.45 12.42
N GLU A 311 -45.73 -23.55 13.02
CA GLU A 311 -46.31 -24.08 14.26
C GLU A 311 -46.00 -23.15 15.45
N ALA A 312 -44.84 -22.57 15.52
CA ALA A 312 -44.48 -21.62 16.57
C ALA A 312 -45.24 -20.30 16.43
N GLU A 313 -45.42 -19.79 15.21
CA GLU A 313 -46.25 -18.60 14.92
C GLU A 313 -47.73 -18.85 15.28
N LYS A 314 -48.32 -19.99 14.91
CA LYS A 314 -49.67 -20.36 15.27
C LYS A 314 -49.86 -20.53 16.79
N GLN A 315 -48.84 -20.91 17.54
CA GLN A 315 -48.88 -21.00 19.01
C GLN A 315 -48.78 -19.64 19.70
N GLN A 316 -48.16 -18.63 19.02
CA GLN A 316 -48.14 -17.25 19.52
C GLN A 316 -49.43 -16.49 19.24
N ASP A 317 -50.03 -16.68 18.06
CA ASP A 317 -51.33 -16.08 17.71
C ASP A 317 -52.52 -16.67 18.49
N GLY A 318 -52.41 -17.92 18.97
CA GLY A 318 -53.45 -18.55 19.79
C GLY A 318 -53.41 -18.19 21.29
N LYS A 319 -52.45 -17.33 21.71
CA LYS A 319 -52.27 -16.85 23.08
C LYS A 319 -52.57 -15.36 23.25
N SER A 320 -53.04 -14.68 22.21
CA SER A 320 -53.60 -13.34 22.24
C SER A 320 -55.13 -13.42 22.21
#